data_f04f8d61703b8247cba062133e825bed
#
_entry.id   f04f8d61703b8247cba062133e825bed
#
_cell.length_a   1.000
_cell.length_b   1.000
_cell.length_c   1.000
_cell.angle_alpha   90.00
_cell.angle_beta   90.00
_cell.angle_gamma   90.00
#
_symmetry.space_group_name_H-M   'P 1'
#
loop_
_entity.id
_entity.type
_entity.pdbx_description
1 polymer ?
#
loop_
_entity_poly.entity_id
_entity_poly.type
_entity_poly.pdbx_seq_one_letter_code
_entity_poly.pdbx_strand_id
1 'polypeptide(L)'
;LAALDTVRHQLAKHFDNQHMPQTGLKWPNDVFMSGGKIAGILLEAVGPTLVVGSGINIAPVQASVHQGTNHEVSDHQVVEPVALADIWPQTAGGLPTPHQLARCFMTRLAYWHGKFDQNGFGPIRDEWLNNALFLGKALSVWNGTKKISGVFI
;
A
#
# COMPACT_ATOMS: atom_id res chain seq x y z
N LEU A 1 -2.22 -3.86 -6.02
CA LEU A 1 -1.14 -4.67 -6.60
C LEU A 1 -0.01 -3.80 -7.16
N ALA A 2 -0.25 -2.91 -8.14
CA ALA A 2 0.80 -2.12 -8.80
C ALA A 2 1.72 -1.36 -7.83
N ALA A 3 1.16 -0.76 -6.77
CA ALA A 3 1.96 -0.07 -5.75
C ALA A 3 2.81 -1.04 -4.92
N LEU A 4 2.26 -2.21 -4.54
CA LEU A 4 3.01 -3.26 -3.85
C LEU A 4 4.17 -3.75 -4.70
N ASP A 5 3.93 -4.04 -5.98
CA ASP A 5 4.97 -4.49 -6.92
C ASP A 5 6.03 -3.42 -7.14
N THR A 6 5.64 -2.14 -7.11
CA THR A 6 6.59 -1.02 -7.20
C THR A 6 7.53 -0.99 -6.01
N VAL A 7 6.99 -1.10 -4.80
CA VAL A 7 7.80 -1.17 -3.57
C VAL A 7 8.73 -2.38 -3.61
N ARG A 8 8.20 -3.57 -3.86
CA ARG A 8 8.99 -4.81 -3.96
C ARG A 8 10.09 -4.75 -5.00
N HIS A 9 9.81 -4.15 -6.17
CA HIS A 9 10.81 -3.99 -7.22
C HIS A 9 11.98 -3.10 -6.79
N GLN A 10 11.74 -2.06 -6.00
CA GLN A 10 12.84 -1.25 -5.47
C GLN A 10 13.67 -2.04 -4.45
N LEU A 11 12.99 -2.75 -3.56
CA LEU A 11 13.65 -3.56 -2.52
C LEU A 11 14.48 -4.71 -3.11
N ALA A 12 13.96 -5.40 -4.12
CA ALA A 12 14.64 -6.52 -4.77
C ALA A 12 15.96 -6.18 -5.45
N LYS A 13 16.29 -4.89 -5.58
CA LYS A 13 17.62 -4.46 -6.05
C LYS A 13 18.68 -4.56 -4.97
N HIS A 14 18.29 -4.67 -3.70
CA HIS A 14 19.16 -4.54 -2.54
C HIS A 14 19.02 -5.67 -1.53
N PHE A 15 17.93 -6.41 -1.59
CA PHE A 15 17.61 -7.53 -0.71
C PHE A 15 17.40 -8.79 -1.52
N ASP A 16 17.95 -9.89 -1.08
CA ASP A 16 17.61 -11.22 -1.58
C ASP A 16 16.28 -11.70 -0.99
N ASN A 17 15.81 -12.86 -1.47
CA ASN A 17 14.51 -13.39 -1.04
C ASN A 17 14.45 -13.76 0.47
N GLN A 18 15.58 -14.00 1.11
CA GLN A 18 15.63 -14.39 2.54
C GLN A 18 15.57 -13.16 3.45
N HIS A 19 16.07 -12.02 2.96
CA HIS A 19 16.16 -10.78 3.73
C HIS A 19 15.15 -9.71 3.26
N MET A 20 14.26 -10.06 2.33
CA MET A 20 13.24 -9.15 1.83
C MET A 20 12.33 -8.68 2.96
N PRO A 21 12.16 -7.38 3.18
CA PRO A 21 11.21 -6.86 4.17
C PRO A 21 9.79 -7.38 3.91
N GLN A 22 9.10 -7.75 4.98
CA GLN A 22 7.72 -8.20 4.85
C GLN A 22 6.86 -7.07 4.27
N THR A 23 6.14 -7.37 3.20
CA THR A 23 5.23 -6.44 2.55
C THR A 23 3.87 -7.08 2.33
N GLY A 24 2.82 -6.28 2.30
CA GLY A 24 1.46 -6.79 2.07
C GLY A 24 0.45 -5.69 1.80
N LEU A 25 -0.77 -6.11 1.53
CA LEU A 25 -1.90 -5.24 1.25
C LEU A 25 -2.86 -5.19 2.43
N LYS A 26 -3.21 -4.00 2.87
CA LYS A 26 -4.28 -3.79 3.84
C LYS A 26 -5.47 -3.16 3.13
N TRP A 27 -6.60 -3.86 3.20
CA TRP A 27 -7.85 -3.35 2.65
C TRP A 27 -8.24 -2.02 3.32
N PRO A 28 -8.78 -1.01 2.58
CA PRO A 28 -9.12 -1.10 1.15
C PRO A 28 -7.98 -0.72 0.20
N ASN A 29 -7.01 0.08 0.59
CA ASN A 29 -6.16 0.82 -0.36
C ASN A 29 -4.72 1.07 0.13
N ASP A 30 -4.27 0.37 1.15
CA ASP A 30 -2.96 0.60 1.75
C ASP A 30 -1.96 -0.51 1.42
N VAL A 31 -0.70 -0.12 1.22
CA VAL A 31 0.45 -1.02 1.17
C VAL A 31 1.23 -0.87 2.47
N PHE A 32 1.59 -2.00 3.05
CA PHE A 32 2.36 -2.10 4.27
C PHE A 32 3.74 -2.68 4.00
N MET A 33 4.70 -2.25 4.80
CA MET A 33 6.06 -2.77 4.86
C MET A 33 6.52 -2.78 6.31
N SER A 34 7.08 -3.90 6.77
CA SER A 34 7.62 -4.05 8.14
C SER A 34 6.67 -3.59 9.24
N GLY A 35 5.36 -3.82 9.05
CA GLY A 35 4.33 -3.47 10.03
C GLY A 35 3.76 -2.04 9.93
N GLY A 36 4.34 -1.16 9.12
CA GLY A 36 3.88 0.22 8.91
C GLY A 36 3.31 0.46 7.50
N LYS A 37 2.56 1.55 7.35
CA LYS A 37 2.02 1.96 6.05
C LYS A 37 3.11 2.67 5.23
N ILE A 38 3.46 2.07 4.07
CA ILE A 38 4.43 2.66 3.13
C ILE A 38 3.76 3.37 1.96
N ALA A 39 2.57 2.95 1.56
CA ALA A 39 1.85 3.60 0.46
C ALA A 39 0.35 3.56 0.64
N GLY A 40 -0.33 4.50 0.00
CA GLY A 40 -1.78 4.56 -0.11
C GLY A 40 -2.21 4.84 -1.54
N ILE A 41 -3.38 4.34 -1.92
CA ILE A 41 -3.99 4.54 -3.22
C ILE A 41 -5.32 5.25 -3.04
N LEU A 42 -5.58 6.25 -3.85
CA LEU A 42 -6.86 6.94 -3.94
C LEU A 42 -7.40 6.82 -5.36
N LEU A 43 -8.66 6.46 -5.49
CA LEU A 43 -9.35 6.36 -6.77
C LEU A 43 -10.49 7.37 -6.81
N GLU A 44 -10.54 8.16 -7.87
CA GLU A 44 -11.61 9.13 -8.11
C GLU A 44 -12.19 8.92 -9.50
N ALA A 45 -13.50 8.75 -9.58
CA ALA A 45 -14.21 8.64 -10.85
C ALA A 45 -14.72 10.04 -11.27
N VAL A 46 -14.33 10.46 -12.47
CA VAL A 46 -14.78 11.71 -13.08
C VAL A 46 -15.40 11.40 -14.44
N GLY A 47 -16.72 11.29 -14.49
CA GLY A 47 -17.42 10.80 -15.68
C GLY A 47 -16.94 9.39 -16.07
N PRO A 48 -16.51 9.18 -17.33
CA PRO A 48 -15.99 7.89 -17.77
C PRO A 48 -14.52 7.65 -17.39
N THR A 49 -13.87 8.63 -16.74
CA THR A 49 -12.43 8.57 -16.43
C THR A 49 -12.21 8.17 -14.98
N LEU A 50 -11.25 7.28 -14.76
CA LEU A 50 -10.76 6.93 -13.43
C LEU A 50 -9.39 7.58 -13.19
N VAL A 51 -9.32 8.44 -12.18
CA VAL A 51 -8.06 9.04 -11.72
C VAL A 51 -7.49 8.16 -10.63
N VAL A 52 -6.23 7.74 -10.80
CA VAL A 52 -5.50 6.90 -9.84
C VAL A 52 -4.41 7.73 -9.19
N GLY A 53 -4.61 8.08 -7.92
CA GLY A 53 -3.58 8.67 -7.07
C GLY A 53 -2.82 7.59 -6.30
N SER A 54 -1.50 7.65 -6.27
CA SER A 54 -0.67 6.76 -5.44
C SER A 54 0.40 7.57 -4.72
N GLY A 55 0.41 7.49 -3.39
CA GLY A 55 1.45 8.06 -2.55
C GLY A 55 2.34 6.94 -2.01
N ILE A 56 3.66 7.02 -2.27
CA ILE A 56 4.67 6.09 -1.73
C ILE A 56 5.67 6.88 -0.91
N ASN A 57 5.88 6.51 0.34
CA ASN A 57 6.80 7.18 1.25
C ASN A 57 8.24 6.83 0.88
N ILE A 58 9.02 7.81 0.42
CA ILE A 58 10.43 7.65 0.05
C ILE A 58 11.33 8.00 1.22
N ALA A 59 11.16 9.21 1.76
CA ALA A 59 11.88 9.74 2.92
C ALA A 59 11.05 9.56 4.19
N PRO A 60 11.66 9.60 5.38
CA PRO A 60 10.94 9.51 6.64
C PRO A 60 9.77 10.50 6.69
N VAL A 61 8.61 9.99 7.00
CA VAL A 61 7.42 10.82 7.17
C VAL A 61 7.45 11.33 8.61
N GLN A 62 7.61 12.63 8.79
CA GLN A 62 7.36 13.20 10.11
C GLN A 62 5.90 12.94 10.45
N ALA A 63 5.65 12.24 11.55
CA ALA A 63 4.30 12.09 12.06
C ALA A 63 3.76 13.51 12.31
N SER A 64 2.96 14.01 11.37
CA SER A 64 2.21 15.23 11.60
C SER A 64 1.26 14.89 12.74
N VAL A 65 1.51 15.48 13.91
CA VAL A 65 0.51 15.56 14.96
C VAL A 65 -0.68 16.24 14.27
N HIS A 66 -1.68 15.47 13.92
CA HIS A 66 -2.94 16.02 13.45
C HIS A 66 -3.56 16.77 14.64
N GLN A 67 -3.14 18.03 14.84
CA GLN A 67 -3.88 19.01 15.58
C GLN A 67 -5.08 19.39 14.69
N GLY A 68 -6.07 18.57 14.69
CA GLY A 68 -7.24 18.84 13.88
C GLY A 68 -8.46 18.17 14.44
N THR A 69 -9.24 18.98 15.16
CA THR A 69 -10.65 18.79 15.48
C THR A 69 -11.01 17.60 16.37
N ASN A 70 -11.60 17.92 17.50
CA ASN A 70 -12.24 17.07 18.49
C ASN A 70 -13.25 16.08 17.88
N HIS A 71 -12.76 15.08 17.14
CA HIS A 71 -13.47 13.84 16.96
C HIS A 71 -12.86 12.86 17.95
N GLU A 72 -13.67 12.37 18.85
CA GLU A 72 -13.35 11.34 19.84
C GLU A 72 -12.42 10.30 19.19
N VAL A 73 -11.26 10.10 19.83
CA VAL A 73 -10.26 9.11 19.45
C VAL A 73 -10.96 7.76 19.47
N SER A 74 -11.56 7.38 18.35
CA SER A 74 -12.00 6.02 18.16
C SER A 74 -10.77 5.12 18.21
N ASP A 75 -10.92 3.95 18.79
CA ASP A 75 -9.96 2.87 19.06
C ASP A 75 -9.24 2.38 17.77
N HIS A 76 -8.76 3.33 16.95
CA HIS A 76 -7.97 3.09 15.75
C HIS A 76 -6.51 3.04 16.19
N GLN A 77 -5.94 1.85 16.21
CA GLN A 77 -4.49 1.73 16.29
C GLN A 77 -3.88 2.65 15.22
N VAL A 78 -3.26 3.72 15.67
CA VAL A 78 -2.48 4.60 14.79
C VAL A 78 -1.33 3.75 14.26
N VAL A 79 -1.40 3.41 12.98
CA VAL A 79 -0.31 2.69 12.34
C VAL A 79 0.74 3.71 11.93
N GLU A 80 1.92 3.60 12.50
CA GLU A 80 3.03 4.46 12.16
C GLU A 80 3.37 4.33 10.65
N PRO A 81 3.53 5.46 9.96
CA PRO A 81 3.98 5.43 8.58
C PRO A 81 5.44 4.95 8.54
N VAL A 82 5.78 4.20 7.49
CA VAL A 82 7.16 3.83 7.18
C VAL A 82 7.54 4.35 5.79
N ALA A 83 8.84 4.48 5.53
CA ALA A 83 9.37 4.94 4.27
C ALA A 83 10.44 3.98 3.73
N LEU A 84 10.76 4.08 2.46
CA LEU A 84 11.89 3.33 1.89
C LEU A 84 13.19 3.65 2.61
N ALA A 85 13.39 4.91 3.02
CA ALA A 85 14.58 5.35 3.74
C ALA A 85 14.83 4.60 5.06
N ASP A 86 13.77 4.12 5.73
CA ASP A 86 13.89 3.48 7.03
C ASP A 86 14.61 2.12 6.97
N ILE A 87 14.62 1.51 5.78
CA ILE A 87 15.25 0.20 5.55
C ILE A 87 16.28 0.23 4.42
N TRP A 88 16.50 1.38 3.77
CA TRP A 88 17.38 1.47 2.62
C TRP A 88 18.84 1.23 3.04
N PRO A 89 19.53 0.23 2.43
CA PRO A 89 20.90 -0.07 2.83
C PRO A 89 21.83 1.12 2.55
N GLN A 90 22.67 1.46 3.49
CA GLN A 90 23.65 2.57 3.33
C GLN A 90 24.60 2.34 2.14
N THR A 91 24.83 1.08 1.79
CA THR A 91 25.68 0.67 0.65
C THR A 91 24.98 0.72 -0.70
N ALA A 92 23.65 0.94 -0.71
CA ALA A 92 22.82 0.81 -1.90
C ALA A 92 22.79 2.05 -2.82
N GLY A 93 23.56 3.09 -2.49
CA GLY A 93 23.43 4.38 -3.16
C GLY A 93 22.20 5.16 -2.73
N GLY A 94 21.83 6.18 -3.49
CA GLY A 94 20.71 7.06 -3.14
C GLY A 94 19.33 6.37 -3.25
N LEU A 95 18.38 6.90 -2.50
CA LEU A 95 16.97 6.52 -2.59
C LEU A 95 16.43 6.74 -4.02
N PRO A 96 15.41 5.97 -4.43
CA PRO A 96 14.78 6.20 -5.72
C PRO A 96 14.10 7.57 -5.75
N THR A 97 14.22 8.26 -6.87
CA THR A 97 13.53 9.53 -7.07
C THR A 97 12.02 9.31 -7.27
N PRO A 98 11.16 10.32 -6.99
CA PRO A 98 9.73 10.23 -7.29
C PRO A 98 9.44 9.86 -8.74
N HIS A 99 10.24 10.38 -9.68
CA HIS A 99 10.09 10.08 -11.10
C HIS A 99 10.40 8.59 -11.42
N GLN A 100 11.42 8.01 -10.80
CA GLN A 100 11.75 6.59 -10.97
C GLN A 100 10.62 5.69 -10.42
N LEU A 101 10.05 6.05 -9.25
CA LEU A 101 8.90 5.32 -8.69
C LEU A 101 7.66 5.46 -9.56
N ALA A 102 7.36 6.66 -10.05
CA ALA A 102 6.22 6.89 -10.94
C ALA A 102 6.31 6.05 -12.21
N ARG A 103 7.47 5.99 -12.85
CA ARG A 103 7.68 5.13 -14.03
C ARG A 103 7.50 3.65 -13.71
N CYS A 104 8.04 3.19 -12.59
CA CYS A 104 7.87 1.81 -12.14
C CYS A 104 6.38 1.50 -11.88
N PHE A 105 5.69 2.39 -11.16
CA PHE A 105 4.26 2.25 -10.87
C PHE A 105 3.42 2.17 -12.15
N MET A 106 3.65 3.06 -13.12
CA MET A 106 2.94 3.05 -14.40
C MET A 106 3.15 1.75 -15.17
N THR A 107 4.37 1.22 -15.18
CA THR A 107 4.66 -0.08 -15.80
C THR A 107 3.90 -1.23 -15.13
N ARG A 108 3.86 -1.24 -13.79
CA ARG A 108 3.13 -2.24 -13.01
C ARG A 108 1.61 -2.10 -13.16
N LEU A 109 1.13 -0.86 -13.20
CA LEU A 109 -0.29 -0.59 -13.42
C LEU A 109 -0.74 -1.08 -14.82
N ALA A 110 0.03 -0.79 -15.86
CA ALA A 110 -0.23 -1.27 -17.21
C ALA A 110 -0.23 -2.81 -17.28
N TYR A 111 0.70 -3.47 -16.59
CA TYR A 111 0.73 -4.93 -16.49
C TYR A 111 -0.57 -5.49 -15.88
N TRP A 112 -1.00 -4.96 -14.73
CA TRP A 112 -2.21 -5.42 -14.06
C TRP A 112 -3.49 -5.08 -14.83
N HIS A 113 -3.53 -3.93 -15.52
CA HIS A 113 -4.62 -3.58 -16.43
C HIS A 113 -4.72 -4.57 -17.57
N GLY A 114 -3.61 -4.89 -18.22
CA GLY A 114 -3.57 -5.91 -19.28
C GLY A 114 -4.00 -7.32 -18.80
N LYS A 115 -3.65 -7.68 -17.56
CA LYS A 115 -4.14 -8.92 -16.93
C LYS A 115 -5.66 -8.90 -16.74
N PHE A 116 -6.19 -7.77 -16.30
CA PHE A 116 -7.63 -7.58 -16.15
C PHE A 116 -8.36 -7.69 -17.50
N ASP A 117 -7.86 -7.03 -18.53
CA ASP A 117 -8.45 -7.05 -19.88
C ASP A 117 -8.49 -8.46 -20.48
N GLN A 118 -7.45 -9.25 -20.26
CA GLN A 118 -7.33 -10.59 -20.80
C GLN A 118 -8.08 -11.66 -20.00
N ASN A 119 -8.09 -11.56 -18.69
CA ASN A 119 -8.51 -12.64 -17.80
C ASN A 119 -9.63 -12.24 -16.81
N GLY A 120 -10.09 -10.99 -16.87
CA GLY A 120 -11.07 -10.46 -15.93
C GLY A 120 -10.53 -10.25 -14.52
N PHE A 121 -11.44 -10.10 -13.57
CA PHE A 121 -11.11 -9.75 -12.18
C PHE A 121 -10.54 -10.91 -11.36
N GLY A 122 -10.83 -12.15 -11.71
CA GLY A 122 -10.45 -13.34 -10.94
C GLY A 122 -8.97 -13.37 -10.54
N PRO A 123 -8.02 -13.36 -11.50
CA PRO A 123 -6.59 -13.37 -11.20
C PRO A 123 -6.11 -12.16 -10.39
N ILE A 124 -6.76 -11.00 -10.56
CA ILE A 124 -6.43 -9.80 -9.78
C ILE A 124 -6.81 -10.00 -8.32
N ARG A 125 -8.02 -10.52 -8.08
CA ARG A 125 -8.53 -10.83 -6.75
C ARG A 125 -7.66 -11.87 -6.05
N ASP A 126 -7.33 -12.94 -6.75
CA ASP A 126 -6.54 -14.05 -6.18
C ASP A 126 -5.15 -13.57 -5.78
N GLU A 127 -4.48 -12.77 -6.63
CA GLU A 127 -3.20 -12.20 -6.30
C GLU A 127 -3.30 -11.17 -5.16
N TRP A 128 -4.40 -10.40 -5.11
CA TRP A 128 -4.63 -9.49 -4.00
C TRP A 128 -4.78 -10.26 -2.68
N LEU A 129 -5.56 -11.35 -2.66
CA LEU A 129 -5.76 -12.20 -1.48
C LEU A 129 -4.46 -12.87 -1.03
N ASN A 130 -3.62 -13.33 -1.95
CA ASN A 130 -2.30 -13.90 -1.65
C ASN A 130 -1.38 -12.90 -0.93
N ASN A 131 -1.61 -11.61 -1.10
CA ASN A 131 -0.84 -10.55 -0.49
C ASN A 131 -1.60 -9.82 0.62
N ALA A 132 -2.84 -10.22 0.92
CA ALA A 132 -3.68 -9.57 1.92
C ALA A 132 -3.14 -9.79 3.32
N LEU A 133 -3.00 -8.69 4.06
CA LEU A 133 -2.76 -8.73 5.49
C LEU A 133 -4.08 -8.99 6.23
N PHE A 134 -3.95 -9.61 7.40
CA PHE A 134 -5.08 -9.85 8.32
C PHE A 134 -6.16 -10.82 7.79
N LEU A 135 -5.93 -11.53 6.69
CA LEU A 135 -6.81 -12.60 6.23
C LEU A 135 -6.98 -13.65 7.36
N GLY A 136 -8.21 -14.06 7.63
CA GLY A 136 -8.56 -14.95 8.73
C GLY A 136 -8.55 -14.30 10.13
N LYS A 137 -8.28 -12.99 10.24
CA LYS A 137 -8.28 -12.27 11.52
C LYS A 137 -9.61 -11.56 11.77
N ALA A 138 -9.94 -11.42 13.05
CA ALA A 138 -11.06 -10.56 13.46
C ALA A 138 -10.69 -9.09 13.21
N LEU A 139 -11.54 -8.41 12.46
CA LEU A 139 -11.41 -7.00 12.13
C LEU A 139 -12.69 -6.25 12.50
N SER A 140 -12.55 -4.95 12.68
CA SER A 140 -13.69 -4.04 12.81
C SER A 140 -13.55 -2.92 11.79
N VAL A 141 -14.65 -2.57 11.16
CA VAL A 141 -14.75 -1.44 10.24
C VAL A 141 -15.87 -0.51 10.67
N TRP A 142 -15.71 0.76 10.38
CA TRP A 142 -16.75 1.76 10.63
C TRP A 142 -17.53 2.03 9.34
N ASN A 143 -18.85 1.96 9.45
CA ASN A 143 -19.77 2.38 8.40
C ASN A 143 -20.59 3.56 8.93
N GLY A 144 -20.11 4.77 8.68
CA GLY A 144 -20.60 5.97 9.36
C GLY A 144 -20.34 5.88 10.87
N THR A 145 -21.40 5.90 11.68
CA THR A 145 -21.32 5.84 13.15
C THR A 145 -21.36 4.40 13.70
N LYS A 146 -21.60 3.39 12.84
CA LYS A 146 -21.76 2.01 13.27
C LYS A 146 -20.47 1.22 13.11
N LYS A 147 -19.99 0.61 14.20
CA LYS A 147 -18.88 -0.35 14.18
C LYS A 147 -19.42 -1.73 13.78
N ILE A 148 -18.83 -2.32 12.76
CA ILE A 148 -19.13 -3.68 12.28
C ILE A 148 -17.88 -4.52 12.52
N SER A 149 -18.03 -5.65 13.21
CA SER A 149 -16.92 -6.58 13.48
C SER A 149 -17.19 -7.92 12.83
N GLY A 150 -16.14 -8.56 12.33
CA GLY A 150 -16.21 -9.86 11.69
C GLY A 150 -14.83 -10.43 11.40
N VAL A 151 -14.80 -11.61 10.81
CA VAL A 151 -13.55 -12.22 10.31
C VAL A 151 -13.36 -11.80 8.86
N PHE A 152 -12.16 -11.37 8.53
CA PHE A 152 -11.79 -11.03 7.16
C PHE A 152 -11.50 -12.33 6.38
N ILE A 153 -12.34 -12.64 5.41
CA ILE A 153 -12.30 -13.85 4.57
C ILE A 153 -12.23 -13.50 3.10
#